data_47f3b031ba39bd4e0c81ceb6eae7608a
#
_entry.id   47f3b031ba39bd4e0c81ceb6eae7608a
#
_cell.length_a   1.000
_cell.length_b   1.000
_cell.length_c   1.000
_cell.angle_alpha   90.00
_cell.angle_beta   90.00
_cell.angle_gamma   90.00
#
_symmetry.space_group_name_H-M   'P 1'
#
loop_
_entity.id
_entity.type
_entity.pdbx_description
1 polymer ?
#
loop_
_entity_poly.entity_id
_entity_poly.type
_entity_poly.pdbx_seq_one_letter_code
_entity_poly.pdbx_strand_id
1 'polypeptide(L)'
;MLPLHESAGIILQITSGLFWVVVYCLAIWRAYQDKTYAIPVIAVACNIAWELTFTLRYPQHDIQWIINLIWLSLDFIIVCQSVLYLPSIRVWKSVRLSWAWVMPALIICAFALGIQVTEMFQDWDGALSAFLVNLLMSAAFVYRSIIHRSIRGQSLYIGIFKLLGSLAASIEYMQFVTPASIYPWVFALILILDVWYVWLIMTQHLREGINPWKRV
;
A
#
# COMPACT_ATOMS: atom_id res chain seq x y z
N MET A 1 9.07 16.81 28.86
CA MET A 1 7.87 16.00 28.52
C MET A 1 7.20 16.66 27.34
N LEU A 2 6.98 15.93 26.26
CA LEU A 2 6.18 16.41 25.15
C LEU A 2 4.74 16.65 25.63
N PRO A 3 4.04 17.68 25.12
CA PRO A 3 2.64 17.88 25.42
C PRO A 3 1.84 16.61 25.08
N LEU A 4 0.81 16.28 25.86
CA LEU A 4 -0.02 15.08 25.68
C LEU A 4 -0.57 14.96 24.24
N HIS A 5 -0.84 16.08 23.62
CA HIS A 5 -1.32 16.17 22.23
C HIS A 5 -0.30 15.67 21.22
N GLU A 6 0.97 16.10 21.30
CA GLU A 6 2.05 15.65 20.42
C GLU A 6 2.37 14.17 20.62
N SER A 7 2.35 13.69 21.87
CA SER A 7 2.57 12.28 22.17
C SER A 7 1.53 11.38 21.55
N ALA A 8 0.26 11.80 21.50
CA ALA A 8 -0.83 11.05 20.89
C ALA A 8 -0.68 10.94 19.36
N GLY A 9 -0.23 12.01 18.67
CA GLY A 9 0.08 11.99 17.25
C GLY A 9 1.19 11.00 16.91
N ILE A 10 2.30 11.05 17.65
CA ILE A 10 3.42 10.11 17.49
C ILE A 10 2.97 8.66 17.71
N ILE A 11 2.13 8.39 18.70
CA ILE A 11 1.60 7.04 18.95
C ILE A 11 0.77 6.55 17.76
N LEU A 12 -0.09 7.39 17.19
CA LEU A 12 -0.89 7.03 16.01
C LEU A 12 -0.03 6.79 14.78
N GLN A 13 0.99 7.62 14.56
CA GLN A 13 1.95 7.47 13.47
C GLN A 13 2.71 6.14 13.58
N ILE A 14 3.26 5.82 14.75
CA ILE A 14 3.95 4.54 15.00
C ILE A 14 2.98 3.37 14.83
N THR A 15 1.75 3.49 15.34
CA THR A 15 0.73 2.45 15.23
C THR A 15 0.37 2.18 13.77
N SER A 16 0.16 3.22 12.97
CA SER A 16 -0.05 3.10 11.53
C SER A 16 1.15 2.42 10.86
N GLY A 17 2.37 2.91 11.16
CA GLY A 17 3.61 2.34 10.62
C GLY A 17 3.75 0.85 10.89
N LEU A 18 3.47 0.42 12.11
CA LEU A 18 3.53 -1.00 12.51
C LEU A 18 2.46 -1.84 11.80
N PHE A 19 1.23 -1.35 11.68
CA PHE A 19 0.20 -2.08 10.94
C PHE A 19 0.58 -2.28 9.47
N TRP A 20 1.16 -1.28 8.83
CA TRP A 20 1.65 -1.41 7.45
C TRP A 20 2.84 -2.38 7.34
N VAL A 21 3.76 -2.41 8.30
CA VAL A 21 4.82 -3.44 8.35
C VAL A 21 4.21 -4.84 8.42
N VAL A 22 3.18 -5.04 9.24
CA VAL A 22 2.45 -6.33 9.32
C VAL A 22 1.81 -6.66 7.97
N VAL A 23 1.17 -5.70 7.30
CA VAL A 23 0.59 -5.89 5.95
C VAL A 23 1.64 -6.38 4.97
N TYR A 24 2.81 -5.75 4.91
CA TYR A 24 3.88 -6.12 4.00
C TYR A 24 4.45 -7.52 4.31
N CYS A 25 4.71 -7.81 5.59
CA CYS A 25 5.17 -9.13 6.00
C CYS A 25 4.16 -10.23 5.62
N LEU A 26 2.87 -10.00 5.84
CA LEU A 26 1.81 -10.92 5.45
C LEU A 26 1.70 -11.06 3.93
N ALA A 27 1.81 -9.96 3.19
CA ALA A 27 1.80 -9.97 1.73
C ALA A 27 2.98 -10.77 1.17
N ILE A 28 4.20 -10.54 1.70
CA ILE A 28 5.40 -11.29 1.33
C ILE A 28 5.21 -12.78 1.61
N TRP A 29 4.70 -13.12 2.79
CA TRP A 29 4.45 -14.50 3.18
C TRP A 29 3.42 -15.18 2.29
N ARG A 30 2.28 -14.52 2.04
CA ARG A 30 1.23 -15.05 1.16
C ARG A 30 1.67 -15.20 -0.28
N ALA A 31 2.41 -14.22 -0.81
CA ALA A 31 2.97 -14.30 -2.14
C ALA A 31 3.92 -15.50 -2.29
N TYR A 32 4.75 -15.76 -1.27
CA TYR A 32 5.66 -16.90 -1.25
C TYR A 32 4.92 -18.24 -1.18
N GLN A 33 3.91 -18.36 -0.31
CA GLN A 33 3.14 -19.60 -0.14
C GLN A 33 2.32 -19.95 -1.39
N ASP A 34 1.65 -18.96 -1.96
CA ASP A 34 0.72 -19.15 -3.07
C ASP A 34 1.41 -19.06 -4.45
N LYS A 35 2.71 -18.71 -4.50
CA LYS A 35 3.48 -18.47 -5.73
C LYS A 35 2.74 -17.51 -6.67
N THR A 36 2.30 -16.39 -6.11
CA THR A 36 1.56 -15.33 -6.84
C THR A 36 1.87 -13.97 -6.20
N TYR A 37 1.59 -12.89 -6.91
CA TYR A 37 1.70 -11.55 -6.33
C TYR A 37 0.58 -11.30 -5.30
N ALA A 38 0.89 -10.62 -4.20
CA ALA A 38 -0.10 -10.27 -3.17
C ALA A 38 -0.68 -8.88 -3.38
N ILE A 39 0.18 -7.88 -3.62
CA ILE A 39 -0.24 -6.49 -3.83
C ILE A 39 -0.36 -6.23 -5.34
N PRO A 40 -1.42 -5.56 -5.81
CA PRO A 40 -1.57 -5.21 -7.23
C PRO A 40 -0.39 -4.40 -7.76
N VAL A 41 0.08 -4.74 -8.96
CA VAL A 41 1.34 -4.24 -9.54
C VAL A 41 1.42 -2.71 -9.58
N ILE A 42 0.35 -2.06 -10.02
CA ILE A 42 0.33 -0.59 -10.10
C ILE A 42 0.45 0.04 -8.70
N ALA A 43 -0.18 -0.57 -7.69
CA ALA A 43 -0.08 -0.10 -6.32
C ALA A 43 1.35 -0.25 -5.78
N VAL A 44 1.99 -1.40 -6.01
CA VAL A 44 3.41 -1.63 -5.63
C VAL A 44 4.33 -0.62 -6.30
N ALA A 45 4.16 -0.39 -7.61
CA ALA A 45 5.01 0.55 -8.35
C ALA A 45 4.87 1.99 -7.85
N CYS A 46 3.64 2.44 -7.56
CA CYS A 46 3.40 3.77 -7.01
C CYS A 46 3.89 3.88 -5.55
N ASN A 47 3.72 2.81 -4.77
CA ASN A 47 4.11 2.82 -3.36
C ASN A 47 5.63 2.89 -3.19
N ILE A 48 6.39 1.99 -3.83
CA ILE A 48 7.85 2.03 -3.77
C ILE A 48 8.42 3.35 -4.36
N ALA A 49 7.76 3.90 -5.38
CA ALA A 49 8.15 5.19 -5.93
C ALA A 49 7.94 6.32 -4.93
N TRP A 50 6.83 6.30 -4.17
CA TRP A 50 6.58 7.24 -3.08
C TRP A 50 7.64 7.10 -1.97
N GLU A 51 7.93 5.88 -1.55
CA GLU A 51 8.95 5.61 -0.53
C GLU A 51 10.34 6.06 -0.97
N LEU A 52 10.73 5.82 -2.23
CA LEU A 52 11.98 6.34 -2.80
C LEU A 52 12.02 7.88 -2.80
N THR A 53 10.89 8.52 -3.14
CA THR A 53 10.77 9.98 -3.16
C THR A 53 11.02 10.57 -1.78
N PHE A 54 10.34 10.04 -0.75
CA PHE A 54 10.36 10.58 0.61
C PHE A 54 11.41 9.96 1.54
N THR A 55 12.16 8.99 1.04
CA THR A 55 13.37 8.51 1.74
C THR A 55 14.64 9.14 1.18
N LEU A 56 14.71 9.37 -0.14
CA LEU A 56 15.97 9.78 -0.80
C LEU A 56 15.94 11.21 -1.36
N ARG A 57 14.84 11.63 -2.00
CA ARG A 57 14.78 12.95 -2.69
C ARG A 57 14.29 14.06 -1.79
N TYR A 58 13.25 13.82 -1.00
CA TYR A 58 12.68 14.72 -0.01
C TYR A 58 12.59 14.01 1.34
N PRO A 59 13.73 13.69 1.98
CA PRO A 59 13.72 12.87 3.19
C PRO A 59 12.89 13.54 4.28
N GLN A 60 11.92 12.79 4.75
CA GLN A 60 11.13 13.18 5.92
C GLN A 60 12.00 13.13 7.18
N HIS A 61 11.56 13.78 8.25
CA HIS A 61 12.34 13.87 9.48
C HIS A 61 11.94 12.78 10.47
N ASP A 62 12.87 12.46 11.38
CA ASP A 62 12.67 11.66 12.58
C ASP A 62 12.09 10.25 12.32
N ILE A 63 11.04 9.91 13.06
CA ILE A 63 10.42 8.59 13.07
C ILE A 63 9.90 8.19 11.69
N GLN A 64 9.32 9.13 10.93
CA GLN A 64 8.76 8.83 9.61
C GLN A 64 9.82 8.35 8.62
N TRP A 65 11.02 8.92 8.65
CA TRP A 65 12.11 8.46 7.79
C TRP A 65 12.51 7.00 8.08
N ILE A 66 12.55 6.63 9.38
CA ILE A 66 12.84 5.25 9.79
C ILE A 66 11.74 4.31 9.30
N ILE A 67 10.47 4.71 9.43
CA ILE A 67 9.32 3.94 8.93
C ILE A 67 9.42 3.75 7.42
N ASN A 68 9.69 4.82 6.67
CA ASN A 68 9.83 4.76 5.21
C ASN A 68 10.98 3.85 4.77
N LEU A 69 12.10 3.86 5.49
CA LEU A 69 13.23 2.98 5.19
C LEU A 69 12.88 1.49 5.39
N ILE A 70 12.11 1.19 6.43
CA ILE A 70 11.59 -0.17 6.67
C ILE A 70 10.62 -0.57 5.55
N TRP A 71 9.67 0.30 5.20
CA TRP A 71 8.70 0.04 4.13
C TRP A 71 9.39 -0.15 2.79
N LEU A 72 10.31 0.73 2.42
CA LEU A 72 11.10 0.63 1.18
C LEU A 72 11.84 -0.72 1.08
N SER A 73 12.39 -1.20 2.20
CA SER A 73 13.09 -2.49 2.25
C SER A 73 12.12 -3.67 2.01
N LEU A 74 10.93 -3.60 2.58
CA LEU A 74 9.89 -4.62 2.40
C LEU A 74 9.28 -4.56 1.01
N ASP A 75 9.01 -3.36 0.48
CA ASP A 75 8.49 -3.18 -0.87
C ASP A 75 9.47 -3.67 -1.94
N PHE A 76 10.77 -3.54 -1.72
CA PHE A 76 11.76 -4.14 -2.62
C PHE A 76 11.58 -5.67 -2.74
N ILE A 77 11.30 -6.35 -1.63
CA ILE A 77 11.00 -7.79 -1.65
C ILE A 77 9.70 -8.06 -2.42
N ILE A 78 8.65 -7.25 -2.19
CA ILE A 78 7.37 -7.37 -2.89
C ILE A 78 7.52 -7.15 -4.40
N VAL A 79 8.33 -6.17 -4.81
CA VAL A 79 8.67 -5.94 -6.23
C VAL A 79 9.35 -7.16 -6.82
N CYS A 80 10.36 -7.72 -6.15
CA CYS A 80 11.04 -8.95 -6.61
C CYS A 80 10.05 -10.11 -6.75
N GLN A 81 9.17 -10.33 -5.77
CA GLN A 81 8.15 -11.37 -5.85
C GLN A 81 7.15 -11.12 -6.99
N SER A 82 6.75 -9.87 -7.22
CA SER A 82 5.87 -9.51 -8.32
C SER A 82 6.49 -9.83 -9.68
N VAL A 83 7.78 -9.52 -9.87
CA VAL A 83 8.50 -9.87 -11.10
C VAL A 83 8.60 -11.39 -11.27
N LEU A 84 8.86 -12.14 -10.19
CA LEU A 84 9.05 -13.59 -10.24
C LEU A 84 7.75 -14.36 -10.47
N TYR A 85 6.64 -13.91 -9.89
CA TYR A 85 5.40 -14.68 -9.86
C TYR A 85 4.36 -14.22 -10.87
N LEU A 86 4.54 -13.06 -11.51
CA LEU A 86 3.64 -12.61 -12.57
C LEU A 86 4.00 -13.30 -13.90
N PRO A 87 2.99 -13.79 -14.64
CA PRO A 87 3.21 -14.31 -15.96
C PRO A 87 3.62 -13.19 -16.92
N SER A 88 4.47 -13.50 -17.91
CA SER A 88 4.84 -12.52 -18.94
C SER A 88 3.61 -11.99 -19.69
N ILE A 89 3.59 -10.69 -19.94
CA ILE A 89 2.53 -10.04 -20.71
C ILE A 89 2.68 -10.39 -22.18
N ARG A 90 1.62 -10.93 -22.79
CA ARG A 90 1.57 -11.09 -24.24
C ARG A 90 1.03 -9.80 -24.85
N VAL A 91 1.92 -8.99 -25.41
CA VAL A 91 1.56 -7.72 -26.08
C VAL A 91 1.02 -7.99 -27.49
N TRP A 92 1.63 -8.95 -28.21
CA TRP A 92 1.19 -9.44 -29.51
C TRP A 92 1.46 -10.95 -29.64
N LYS A 93 0.92 -11.60 -30.72
CA LYS A 93 1.09 -13.04 -30.92
C LYS A 93 2.54 -13.51 -30.83
N SER A 94 3.51 -12.66 -31.21
CA SER A 94 4.95 -12.95 -31.22
C SER A 94 5.76 -12.23 -30.13
N VAL A 95 5.19 -11.25 -29.41
CA VAL A 95 5.93 -10.41 -28.46
C VAL A 95 5.42 -10.65 -27.04
N ARG A 96 6.31 -11.19 -26.20
CA ARG A 96 6.10 -11.32 -24.75
C ARG A 96 6.97 -10.30 -24.04
N LEU A 97 6.34 -9.50 -23.20
CA LEU A 97 7.02 -8.53 -22.36
C LEU A 97 7.18 -9.10 -20.94
N SER A 98 8.43 -9.16 -20.48
CA SER A 98 8.74 -9.64 -19.14
C SER A 98 8.47 -8.54 -18.11
N TRP A 99 7.94 -8.92 -16.97
CA TRP A 99 7.78 -8.03 -15.81
C TRP A 99 9.11 -7.50 -15.28
N ALA A 100 10.22 -8.17 -15.59
CA ALA A 100 11.56 -7.64 -15.28
C ALA A 100 11.86 -6.29 -15.97
N TRP A 101 11.20 -5.98 -17.08
CA TRP A 101 11.32 -4.69 -17.77
C TRP A 101 10.15 -3.74 -17.48
N VAL A 102 8.95 -4.29 -17.32
CA VAL A 102 7.74 -3.49 -17.08
C VAL A 102 7.78 -2.85 -15.70
N MET A 103 8.16 -3.61 -14.67
CA MET A 103 8.13 -3.11 -13.29
C MET A 103 9.10 -1.94 -13.07
N PRO A 104 10.39 -2.01 -13.45
CA PRO A 104 11.29 -0.86 -13.37
C PRO A 104 10.77 0.37 -14.14
N ALA A 105 10.22 0.17 -15.33
CA ALA A 105 9.65 1.26 -16.12
C ALA A 105 8.47 1.94 -15.40
N LEU A 106 7.56 1.16 -14.80
CA LEU A 106 6.46 1.70 -14.00
C LEU A 106 6.97 2.46 -12.77
N ILE A 107 7.96 1.92 -12.07
CA ILE A 107 8.56 2.57 -10.89
C ILE A 107 9.23 3.90 -11.29
N ILE A 108 10.00 3.91 -12.38
CA ILE A 108 10.66 5.13 -12.87
C ILE A 108 9.61 6.19 -13.25
N CYS A 109 8.55 5.80 -13.98
CA CYS A 109 7.47 6.71 -14.33
C CYS A 109 6.74 7.23 -13.09
N ALA A 110 6.41 6.35 -12.13
CA ALA A 110 5.74 6.73 -10.90
C ALA A 110 6.63 7.65 -10.04
N PHE A 111 7.94 7.39 -9.97
CA PHE A 111 8.91 8.23 -9.26
C PHE A 111 9.00 9.64 -9.87
N ALA A 112 9.11 9.71 -11.20
CA ALA A 112 9.14 11.00 -11.92
C ALA A 112 7.84 11.79 -11.71
N LEU A 113 6.68 11.12 -11.77
CA LEU A 113 5.39 11.73 -11.48
C LEU A 113 5.28 12.15 -10.01
N GLY A 114 5.76 11.35 -9.08
CA GLY A 114 5.79 11.66 -7.65
C GLY A 114 6.55 12.96 -7.36
N ILE A 115 7.72 13.14 -7.95
CA ILE A 115 8.50 14.38 -7.84
C ILE A 115 7.68 15.57 -8.36
N GLN A 116 7.08 15.46 -9.56
CA GLN A 116 6.29 16.55 -10.13
C GLN A 116 5.04 16.87 -9.29
N VAL A 117 4.36 15.86 -8.77
CA VAL A 117 3.21 16.05 -7.86
C VAL A 117 3.65 16.77 -6.59
N THR A 118 4.75 16.35 -5.99
CA THR A 118 5.31 17.00 -4.79
C THR A 118 5.61 18.49 -5.04
N GLU A 119 6.28 18.80 -6.13
CA GLU A 119 6.63 20.19 -6.48
C GLU A 119 5.40 21.02 -6.85
N MET A 120 4.46 20.47 -7.62
CA MET A 120 3.26 21.16 -8.09
C MET A 120 2.28 21.49 -6.95
N PHE A 121 2.09 20.56 -6.02
CA PHE A 121 1.16 20.71 -4.90
C PHE A 121 1.84 21.13 -3.59
N GLN A 122 3.17 21.34 -3.61
CA GLN A 122 3.98 21.64 -2.42
C GLN A 122 3.80 20.62 -1.31
N ASP A 123 3.69 19.34 -1.70
CA ASP A 123 3.48 18.19 -0.81
C ASP A 123 4.83 17.71 -0.23
N TRP A 124 5.52 18.62 0.46
CA TRP A 124 6.88 18.37 0.95
C TRP A 124 6.96 17.34 2.06
N ASP A 125 5.88 17.17 2.81
CA ASP A 125 5.70 16.13 3.81
C ASP A 125 5.18 14.80 3.23
N GLY A 126 4.81 14.79 1.94
CA GLY A 126 4.35 13.61 1.24
C GLY A 126 2.96 13.10 1.65
N ALA A 127 2.21 13.87 2.44
CA ALA A 127 0.95 13.40 2.98
C ALA A 127 -0.12 13.24 1.90
N LEU A 128 -0.28 14.24 1.00
CA LEU A 128 -1.27 14.16 -0.07
C LEU A 128 -0.99 12.96 -0.98
N SER A 129 0.25 12.84 -1.44
CA SER A 129 0.65 11.75 -2.32
C SER A 129 0.56 10.38 -1.64
N ALA A 130 0.89 10.25 -0.34
CA ALA A 130 0.72 9.02 0.42
C ALA A 130 -0.74 8.57 0.46
N PHE A 131 -1.67 9.47 0.78
CA PHE A 131 -3.09 9.12 0.82
C PHE A 131 -3.67 8.84 -0.56
N LEU A 132 -3.20 9.49 -1.63
CA LEU A 132 -3.60 9.18 -3.00
C LEU A 132 -3.07 7.81 -3.45
N VAL A 133 -1.83 7.45 -3.11
CA VAL A 133 -1.27 6.11 -3.34
C VAL A 133 -2.04 5.06 -2.54
N ASN A 134 -2.38 5.33 -1.29
CA ASN A 134 -3.21 4.42 -0.49
C ASN A 134 -4.62 4.26 -1.07
N LEU A 135 -5.25 5.33 -1.54
CA LEU A 135 -6.54 5.27 -2.24
C LEU A 135 -6.47 4.38 -3.49
N LEU A 136 -5.44 4.58 -4.33
CA LEU A 136 -5.17 3.75 -5.49
C LEU A 136 -4.98 2.28 -5.09
N MET A 137 -4.23 2.02 -4.02
CA MET A 137 -3.99 0.69 -3.50
C MET A 137 -5.30 0.04 -3.03
N SER A 138 -6.15 0.75 -2.28
CA SER A 138 -7.46 0.27 -1.83
C SER A 138 -8.37 -0.10 -3.00
N ALA A 139 -8.44 0.76 -4.01
CA ALA A 139 -9.20 0.49 -5.24
C ALA A 139 -8.65 -0.72 -6.00
N ALA A 140 -7.32 -0.84 -6.10
CA ALA A 140 -6.66 -1.94 -6.78
C ALA A 140 -6.87 -3.29 -6.07
N PHE A 141 -6.91 -3.34 -4.75
CA PHE A 141 -7.24 -4.54 -3.98
C PHE A 141 -8.69 -4.98 -4.20
N VAL A 142 -9.64 -4.04 -4.17
CA VAL A 142 -11.05 -4.32 -4.49
C VAL A 142 -11.17 -4.85 -5.92
N TYR A 143 -10.60 -4.15 -6.90
CA TYR A 143 -10.60 -4.56 -8.30
C TYR A 143 -10.04 -5.97 -8.50
N ARG A 144 -8.86 -6.24 -7.91
CA ARG A 144 -8.24 -7.56 -7.97
C ARG A 144 -9.15 -8.65 -7.41
N SER A 145 -9.78 -8.41 -6.26
CA SER A 145 -10.68 -9.36 -5.61
C SER A 145 -11.92 -9.66 -6.46
N ILE A 146 -12.48 -8.66 -7.15
CA ILE A 146 -13.63 -8.82 -8.03
C ILE A 146 -13.26 -9.62 -9.28
N ILE A 147 -12.12 -9.34 -9.90
CA ILE A 147 -11.71 -9.95 -11.17
C ILE A 147 -11.19 -11.38 -10.98
N HIS A 148 -10.29 -11.59 -10.02
CA HIS A 148 -9.67 -12.91 -9.85
C HIS A 148 -10.55 -13.89 -9.08
N ARG A 149 -11.46 -13.41 -8.24
CA ARG A 149 -12.38 -14.22 -7.43
C ARG A 149 -11.70 -15.38 -6.69
N SER A 150 -10.47 -15.17 -6.27
CA SER A 150 -9.61 -16.17 -5.62
C SER A 150 -8.84 -15.54 -4.48
N ILE A 151 -8.69 -16.29 -3.39
CA ILE A 151 -7.92 -15.87 -2.20
C ILE A 151 -6.41 -16.05 -2.37
N ARG A 152 -5.91 -16.54 -3.51
CA ARG A 152 -4.46 -16.70 -3.73
C ARG A 152 -3.75 -15.35 -3.60
N GLY A 153 -2.68 -15.33 -2.80
CA GLY A 153 -1.94 -14.12 -2.47
C GLY A 153 -2.66 -13.18 -1.50
N GLN A 154 -3.81 -13.58 -0.96
CA GLN A 154 -4.60 -12.76 -0.05
C GLN A 154 -4.84 -13.47 1.27
N SER A 155 -5.02 -12.69 2.34
CA SER A 155 -5.55 -13.16 3.61
C SER A 155 -6.46 -12.10 4.24
N LEU A 156 -7.35 -12.55 5.14
CA LEU A 156 -8.21 -11.64 5.88
C LEU A 156 -7.37 -10.66 6.73
N TYR A 157 -6.25 -11.13 7.26
CA TYR A 157 -5.35 -10.30 8.06
C TYR A 157 -4.72 -9.16 7.28
N ILE A 158 -4.33 -9.37 6.00
CA ILE A 158 -3.85 -8.29 5.13
C ILE A 158 -4.90 -7.18 5.05
N GLY A 159 -6.18 -7.55 4.84
CA GLY A 159 -7.27 -6.58 4.77
C GLY A 159 -7.49 -5.83 6.08
N ILE A 160 -7.54 -6.56 7.20
CA ILE A 160 -7.76 -5.97 8.54
C ILE A 160 -6.63 -5.03 8.91
N PHE A 161 -5.36 -5.44 8.79
CA PHE A 161 -4.23 -4.60 9.18
C PHE A 161 -4.07 -3.40 8.24
N LYS A 162 -4.37 -3.55 6.94
CA LYS A 162 -4.42 -2.42 6.01
C LYS A 162 -5.48 -1.40 6.43
N LEU A 163 -6.71 -1.85 6.72
CA LEU A 163 -7.78 -0.99 7.21
C LEU A 163 -7.37 -0.25 8.50
N LEU A 164 -6.79 -0.96 9.47
CA LEU A 164 -6.37 -0.36 10.73
C LEU A 164 -5.21 0.64 10.55
N GLY A 165 -4.24 0.32 9.69
CA GLY A 165 -3.12 1.21 9.37
C GLY A 165 -3.59 2.49 8.69
N SER A 166 -4.46 2.37 7.68
CA SER A 166 -5.05 3.52 6.99
C SER A 166 -5.91 4.37 7.92
N LEU A 167 -6.68 3.73 8.81
CA LEU A 167 -7.53 4.43 9.78
C LEU A 167 -6.69 5.21 10.80
N ALA A 168 -5.62 4.59 11.35
CA ALA A 168 -4.73 5.25 12.30
C ALA A 168 -4.06 6.49 11.68
N ALA A 169 -3.54 6.38 10.44
CA ALA A 169 -2.97 7.51 9.72
C ALA A 169 -4.00 8.61 9.44
N SER A 170 -5.23 8.23 9.06
CA SER A 170 -6.31 9.19 8.80
C SER A 170 -6.72 9.95 10.06
N ILE A 171 -6.81 9.26 11.20
CA ILE A 171 -7.13 9.90 12.48
C ILE A 171 -5.99 10.84 12.91
N GLU A 172 -4.76 10.38 12.81
CA GLU A 172 -3.57 11.18 13.11
C GLU A 172 -3.59 12.48 12.31
N TYR A 173 -3.72 12.37 11.00
CA TYR A 173 -3.68 13.54 10.12
C TYR A 173 -4.86 14.50 10.35
N MET A 174 -6.09 13.98 10.60
CA MET A 174 -7.26 14.78 10.88
C MET A 174 -7.19 15.54 12.21
N GLN A 175 -6.57 14.97 13.22
CA GLN A 175 -6.53 15.54 14.56
C GLN A 175 -5.32 16.43 14.84
N PHE A 176 -4.18 16.11 14.24
CA PHE A 176 -2.89 16.69 14.61
C PHE A 176 -2.21 17.50 13.49
N VAL A 177 -2.66 17.31 12.25
CA VAL A 177 -2.20 18.09 11.10
C VAL A 177 -3.41 18.80 10.51
N THR A 178 -3.38 20.12 10.34
CA THR A 178 -4.53 20.88 9.83
C THR A 178 -4.83 20.49 8.38
N PRO A 179 -5.84 19.66 8.09
CA PRO A 179 -6.04 19.13 6.76
C PRO A 179 -6.70 20.14 5.82
N ALA A 180 -6.29 20.14 4.56
CA ALA A 180 -7.05 20.78 3.50
C ALA A 180 -8.42 20.07 3.33
N SER A 181 -9.40 20.75 2.78
CA SER A 181 -10.79 20.27 2.66
C SER A 181 -10.96 18.96 1.88
N ILE A 182 -9.95 18.54 1.10
CA ILE A 182 -10.00 17.29 0.31
C ILE A 182 -9.77 16.02 1.16
N TYR A 183 -8.98 16.11 2.23
CA TYR A 183 -8.55 14.92 3.00
C TYR A 183 -9.71 14.12 3.60
N PRO A 184 -10.74 14.70 4.22
CA PRO A 184 -11.86 13.92 4.74
C PRO A 184 -12.54 13.05 3.69
N TRP A 185 -12.64 13.52 2.45
CA TRP A 185 -13.22 12.76 1.35
C TRP A 185 -12.31 11.61 0.90
N VAL A 186 -11.00 11.85 0.83
CA VAL A 186 -10.03 10.80 0.52
C VAL A 186 -10.04 9.71 1.60
N PHE A 187 -10.07 10.10 2.90
CA PHE A 187 -10.13 9.16 4.02
C PHE A 187 -11.43 8.35 4.02
N ALA A 188 -12.57 8.98 3.75
CA ALA A 188 -13.85 8.27 3.63
C ALA A 188 -13.84 7.26 2.49
N LEU A 189 -13.26 7.61 1.33
CA LEU A 189 -13.15 6.69 0.20
C LEU A 189 -12.21 5.51 0.52
N ILE A 190 -11.06 5.76 1.13
CA ILE A 190 -10.14 4.70 1.57
C ILE A 190 -10.87 3.77 2.54
N LEU A 191 -11.55 4.30 3.56
CA LEU A 191 -12.28 3.53 4.54
C LEU A 191 -13.35 2.63 3.89
N ILE A 192 -14.16 3.20 2.99
CA ILE A 192 -15.19 2.45 2.27
C ILE A 192 -14.58 1.31 1.46
N LEU A 193 -13.51 1.57 0.71
CA LEU A 193 -12.85 0.57 -0.12
C LEU A 193 -12.17 -0.51 0.72
N ASP A 194 -11.54 -0.15 1.83
CA ASP A 194 -10.86 -1.10 2.72
C ASP A 194 -11.88 -2.02 3.42
N VAL A 195 -12.99 -1.47 3.90
CA VAL A 195 -14.10 -2.28 4.46
C VAL A 195 -14.69 -3.21 3.39
N TRP A 196 -14.88 -2.70 2.18
CA TRP A 196 -15.36 -3.51 1.06
C TRP A 196 -14.38 -4.63 0.69
N TYR A 197 -13.08 -4.33 0.67
CA TYR A 197 -12.05 -5.34 0.43
C TYR A 197 -12.06 -6.44 1.51
N VAL A 198 -12.13 -6.07 2.81
CA VAL A 198 -12.22 -7.04 3.92
C VAL A 198 -13.45 -7.93 3.74
N TRP A 199 -14.60 -7.36 3.41
CA TRP A 199 -15.81 -8.12 3.14
C TRP A 199 -15.67 -9.07 1.94
N LEU A 200 -15.07 -8.62 0.84
CA LEU A 200 -14.82 -9.45 -0.35
C LEU A 200 -13.92 -10.64 -0.02
N ILE A 201 -12.81 -10.40 0.67
CA ILE A 201 -11.87 -11.47 1.05
C ILE A 201 -12.54 -12.45 2.02
N MET A 202 -13.27 -11.98 3.00
CA MET A 202 -14.02 -12.84 3.93
C MET A 202 -15.01 -13.74 3.18
N THR A 203 -15.81 -13.17 2.28
CA THR A 203 -16.77 -13.94 1.51
C THR A 203 -16.13 -14.92 0.54
N GLN A 204 -14.98 -14.58 -0.05
CA GLN A 204 -14.23 -15.49 -0.91
C GLN A 204 -13.66 -16.68 -0.13
N HIS A 205 -13.11 -16.47 1.05
CA HIS A 205 -12.66 -17.57 1.92
C HIS A 205 -13.80 -18.55 2.24
N LEU A 206 -14.98 -18.02 2.60
CA LEU A 206 -16.13 -18.86 2.91
C LEU A 206 -16.62 -19.65 1.68
N ARG A 207 -16.58 -19.03 0.49
CA ARG A 207 -16.94 -19.71 -0.79
C ARG A 207 -15.95 -20.82 -1.15
N GLU A 208 -14.66 -20.64 -0.85
CA GLU A 208 -13.65 -21.67 -1.07
C GLU A 208 -13.60 -22.73 0.06
N GLY A 209 -14.50 -22.65 1.05
CA GLY A 209 -14.56 -23.58 2.19
C GLY A 209 -13.39 -23.45 3.16
N ILE A 210 -12.69 -22.33 3.13
CA ILE A 210 -11.51 -22.07 3.95
C ILE A 210 -11.90 -21.13 5.10
N ASN A 211 -11.50 -21.51 6.32
CA ASN A 211 -11.69 -20.62 7.46
C ASN A 211 -10.79 -19.39 7.33
N PRO A 212 -11.36 -18.17 7.20
CA PRO A 212 -10.60 -16.95 6.97
C PRO A 212 -9.60 -16.63 8.10
N TRP A 213 -9.90 -17.05 9.33
CA TRP A 213 -9.06 -16.82 10.52
C TRP A 213 -7.88 -17.79 10.64
N LYS A 214 -7.86 -18.88 9.88
CA LYS A 214 -6.77 -19.87 9.88
C LYS A 214 -5.75 -19.65 8.76
N ARG A 215 -6.03 -18.74 7.85
CA ARG A 215 -5.16 -18.42 6.71
C ARG A 215 -4.43 -17.10 6.96
N VAL A 216 -3.27 -17.22 7.61
CA VAL A 216 -2.36 -16.09 7.83
C VAL A 216 -1.60 -15.76 6.57
#